data_b712d25ec819609bd9f3c1816c87c4be
#
_entry.id   b712d25ec819609bd9f3c1816c87c4be
#
_cell.length_a   1.000
_cell.length_b   1.000
_cell.length_c   1.000
_cell.angle_alpha   90.00
_cell.angle_beta   90.00
_cell.angle_gamma   90.00
#
_symmetry.space_group_name_H-M   'P 1'
#
loop_
_entity.id
_entity.type
_entity.pdbx_description
1 polymer ?
#
loop_
_entity_poly.entity_id
_entity_poly.type
_entity_poly.pdbx_seq_one_letter_code
_entity_poly.pdbx_strand_id
1 'polypeptide(L)' 'MSDQLQQVAQSGDQWASERANYAMQVHQAVGAGQLSPSEAKEILQDMINTQQLQEQANADHVKAALFFGIMELISLYG' A
#
# COMPACT_ATOMS: atom_id res chain seq x y z
N MET A 1 1.75 11.02 -6.31
CA MET A 1 1.48 9.59 -6.12
C MET A 1 2.74 8.84 -5.76
N SER A 2 2.64 7.76 -5.04
CA SER A 2 3.81 7.07 -4.49
C SER A 2 4.64 6.35 -5.55
N ASP A 3 5.83 6.83 -5.81
CA ASP A 3 6.79 6.16 -6.68
C ASP A 3 7.22 4.81 -6.10
N GLN A 4 7.22 4.69 -4.77
CA GLN A 4 7.58 3.46 -4.10
C GLN A 4 6.62 2.34 -4.45
N LEU A 5 5.31 2.61 -4.46
CA LEU A 5 4.32 1.59 -4.81
C LEU A 5 4.45 1.17 -6.26
N GLN A 6 4.74 2.10 -7.16
CA GLN A 6 4.96 1.75 -8.56
C GLN A 6 6.19 0.87 -8.73
N GLN A 7 7.26 1.18 -8.03
CA GLN A 7 8.48 0.37 -8.06
C GLN A 7 8.23 -1.03 -7.53
N VAL A 8 7.46 -1.15 -6.44
CA VAL A 8 7.10 -2.45 -5.88
C VAL A 8 6.25 -3.24 -6.86
N ALA A 9 5.30 -2.58 -7.52
CA ALA A 9 4.43 -3.25 -8.50
C ALA A 9 5.23 -3.80 -9.68
N GLN A 10 6.38 -3.23 -9.98
CA GLN A 10 7.24 -3.62 -11.09
C GLN A 10 8.44 -4.46 -10.65
N SER A 11 8.52 -4.81 -9.36
CA SER A 11 9.71 -5.43 -8.78
C SER A 11 9.92 -6.88 -9.16
N GLY A 12 8.87 -7.55 -9.64
CA GLY A 12 8.93 -8.99 -9.92
C GLY A 12 8.56 -9.87 -8.75
N ASP A 13 8.38 -9.30 -7.55
CA ASP A 13 7.87 -10.03 -6.40
C ASP A 13 6.34 -10.04 -6.48
N GLN A 14 5.77 -11.19 -6.82
CA GLN A 14 4.34 -11.31 -7.08
C GLN A 14 3.51 -10.91 -5.87
N TRP A 15 3.90 -11.35 -4.68
CA TRP A 15 3.17 -11.04 -3.46
C TRP A 15 3.12 -9.53 -3.21
N ALA A 16 4.27 -8.88 -3.29
CA ALA A 16 4.37 -7.43 -3.05
C ALA A 16 3.72 -6.64 -4.17
N SER A 17 3.89 -7.09 -5.41
CA SER A 17 3.30 -6.43 -6.58
C SER A 17 1.78 -6.40 -6.49
N GLU A 18 1.16 -7.52 -6.12
CA GLU A 18 -0.29 -7.59 -5.98
C GLU A 18 -0.80 -6.62 -4.93
N ARG A 19 -0.10 -6.52 -3.80
CA ARG A 19 -0.51 -5.61 -2.72
C ARG A 19 -0.28 -4.15 -3.09
N ALA A 20 0.81 -3.85 -3.79
CA ALA A 20 1.05 -2.49 -4.26
C ALA A 20 -0.03 -2.06 -5.24
N ASN A 21 -0.41 -2.94 -6.15
CA ASN A 21 -1.49 -2.65 -7.10
C ASN A 21 -2.81 -2.44 -6.38
N TYR A 22 -3.10 -3.24 -5.37
CA TYR A 22 -4.32 -3.08 -4.59
C TYR A 22 -4.35 -1.72 -3.87
N ALA A 23 -3.24 -1.33 -3.26
CA ALA A 23 -3.15 -0.04 -2.58
C ALA A 23 -3.36 1.12 -3.56
N MET A 24 -2.79 1.02 -4.75
CA MET A 24 -2.99 2.04 -5.78
C MET A 24 -4.42 2.08 -6.27
N GLN A 25 -5.10 0.94 -6.38
CA GLN A 25 -6.52 0.89 -6.74
C GLN A 25 -7.39 1.55 -5.67
N VAL A 26 -7.07 1.35 -4.40
CA VAL A 26 -7.78 2.02 -3.31
C VAL A 26 -7.63 3.53 -3.45
N HIS A 27 -6.43 4.01 -3.73
CA HIS A 27 -6.18 5.43 -3.93
C HIS A 27 -6.97 5.98 -5.12
N GLN A 28 -7.00 5.25 -6.22
CA GLN A 28 -7.76 5.65 -7.41
C GLN A 28 -9.26 5.71 -7.12
N ALA A 29 -9.76 4.77 -6.31
CA ALA A 29 -11.17 4.76 -5.94
C ALA A 29 -11.56 5.99 -5.13
N VAL A 30 -10.66 6.50 -4.30
CA VAL A 30 -10.90 7.75 -3.58
C VAL A 30 -10.98 8.91 -4.58
N GLY A 31 -10.06 8.97 -5.53
CA GLY A 31 -10.06 10.01 -6.55
C GLY A 31 -11.31 9.98 -7.42
N ALA A 32 -11.89 8.79 -7.64
CA ALA A 32 -13.09 8.62 -8.44
C ALA A 32 -14.39 8.80 -7.63
N GLY A 33 -14.28 9.04 -6.32
CA GLY A 33 -15.45 9.21 -5.46
C GLY A 33 -16.13 7.91 -5.06
N GLN A 34 -15.49 6.77 -5.29
CA GLN A 34 -16.04 5.45 -4.95
C GLN A 34 -15.79 5.07 -3.50
N LEU A 35 -14.73 5.62 -2.90
CA LEU A 35 -14.40 5.43 -1.50
C LEU A 35 -14.18 6.78 -0.86
N SER A 36 -14.61 6.92 0.40
CA SER A 36 -14.22 8.10 1.18
C SER A 36 -12.77 7.95 1.64
N PRO A 37 -12.08 9.07 1.94
CA PRO A 37 -10.73 8.99 2.50
C PRO A 37 -10.68 8.16 3.79
N SER A 38 -11.72 8.24 4.62
CA SER A 38 -11.80 7.47 5.86
C SER A 38 -11.85 5.96 5.59
N GLU A 39 -12.64 5.54 4.62
CA GLU A 39 -12.73 4.13 4.23
C GLU A 39 -11.40 3.64 3.65
N ALA A 40 -10.79 4.44 2.81
CA ALA A 40 -9.50 4.08 2.21
C ALA A 40 -8.43 3.93 3.28
N LYS A 41 -8.41 4.83 4.25
CA LYS A 41 -7.47 4.76 5.36
C LYS A 41 -7.62 3.47 6.15
N GLU A 42 -8.86 3.06 6.43
CA GLU A 42 -9.11 1.80 7.14
C GLU A 42 -8.58 0.60 6.35
N ILE A 43 -8.85 0.55 5.05
CA ILE A 43 -8.39 -0.54 4.21
C ILE A 43 -6.87 -0.62 4.21
N LEU A 44 -6.22 0.52 4.03
CA LEU A 44 -4.76 0.57 3.98
C LEU A 44 -4.12 0.24 5.33
N GLN A 45 -4.74 0.69 6.43
CA GLN A 45 -4.25 0.35 7.76
C GLN A 45 -4.37 -1.15 8.04
N ASP A 46 -5.45 -1.78 7.58
CA ASP A 46 -5.59 -3.23 7.72
C ASP A 46 -4.49 -3.95 6.96
N MET A 47 -4.08 -3.44 5.82
CA MET A 47 -2.99 -4.05 5.05
C MET A 47 -1.67 -4.03 5.82
N ILE A 48 -1.34 -2.93 6.48
CA ILE A 48 -0.07 -2.81 7.20
C ILE A 48 -0.12 -3.39 8.61
N ASN A 49 -1.32 -3.62 9.14
CA ASN A 49 -1.47 -4.21 10.47
C ASN A 49 -1.39 -5.73 10.45
N THR A 50 -1.37 -6.36 9.27
CA THR A 50 -1.17 -7.80 9.24
C THR A 50 0.23 -8.12 9.70
N GLN A 51 0.34 -9.08 10.60
CA GLN A 51 1.62 -9.50 11.15
C GLN A 51 2.59 -9.94 10.06
N GLN A 52 2.06 -10.63 9.07
CA GLN A 52 2.87 -11.14 7.96
C GLN A 52 3.59 -10.01 7.22
N LEU A 53 2.89 -8.91 6.93
CA LEU A 53 3.51 -7.78 6.24
C LEU A 53 4.60 -7.14 7.11
N GLN A 54 4.33 -6.95 8.40
CA GLN A 54 5.29 -6.33 9.29
C GLN A 54 6.56 -7.16 9.43
N GLU A 55 6.43 -8.48 9.54
CA GLU A 55 7.58 -9.35 9.64
C GLU A 55 8.42 -9.33 8.37
N GLN A 56 7.77 -9.37 7.21
CA GLN A 56 8.47 -9.42 5.95
C GLN A 56 9.08 -8.07 5.56
N ALA A 57 8.46 -6.96 5.99
CA ALA A 57 9.01 -5.63 5.75
C ALA A 57 10.37 -5.43 6.40
N ASN A 58 10.65 -6.13 7.50
CA ASN A 58 11.95 -6.04 8.17
C ASN A 58 13.03 -6.87 7.48
N ALA A 59 12.63 -7.81 6.61
CA ALA A 59 13.55 -8.78 6.03
C ALA A 59 13.87 -8.52 4.55
N ASP A 60 13.12 -7.63 3.89
CA ASP A 60 13.17 -7.52 2.43
C ASP A 60 12.94 -6.08 2.00
N HIS A 61 13.83 -5.54 1.16
CA HIS A 61 13.73 -4.18 0.67
C HIS A 61 12.44 -3.88 -0.07
N VAL A 62 11.97 -4.85 -0.87
CA VAL A 62 10.75 -4.67 -1.66
C VAL A 62 9.55 -4.55 -0.73
N LYS A 63 9.50 -5.40 0.29
CA LYS A 63 8.39 -5.39 1.24
C LYS A 63 8.44 -4.19 2.17
N ALA A 64 9.64 -3.74 2.50
CA ALA A 64 9.81 -2.49 3.24
C ALA A 64 9.30 -1.30 2.42
N ALA A 65 9.62 -1.25 1.13
CA ALA A 65 9.12 -0.21 0.24
C ALA A 65 7.60 -0.25 0.14
N LEU A 66 7.01 -1.44 0.07
CA LEU A 66 5.56 -1.62 0.08
C LEU A 66 4.96 -1.02 1.36
N PHE A 67 5.52 -1.37 2.51
CA PHE A 67 5.04 -0.87 3.80
C PHE A 67 5.08 0.65 3.84
N PHE A 68 6.22 1.25 3.50
CA PHE A 68 6.37 2.70 3.53
C PHE A 68 5.48 3.40 2.50
N GLY A 69 5.30 2.81 1.33
CA GLY A 69 4.41 3.35 0.32
C GLY A 69 2.96 3.40 0.78
N ILE A 70 2.50 2.33 1.45
CA ILE A 70 1.15 2.30 2.01
C ILE A 70 1.00 3.33 3.12
N MET A 71 2.00 3.46 3.99
CA MET A 71 1.98 4.47 5.04
C MET A 71 1.91 5.88 4.48
N GLU A 72 2.60 6.13 3.38
CA GLU A 72 2.55 7.42 2.71
C GLU A 72 1.13 7.75 2.24
N LEU A 73 0.43 6.76 1.66
CA LEU A 73 -0.96 6.95 1.26
C LEU A 73 -1.86 7.22 2.47
N ILE A 74 -1.68 6.48 3.55
CA ILE A 74 -2.47 6.69 4.77
C ILE A 74 -2.32 8.13 5.26
N SER A 75 -1.11 8.68 5.20
CA SER A 75 -0.86 10.04 5.65
C SER A 75 -1.60 11.08 4.82
N LEU A 76 -1.91 10.77 3.56
CA LEU A 76 -2.70 11.68 2.71
C LEU A 76 -4.15 11.76 3.17
N TYR A 77 -4.66 10.73 3.82
CA TYR A 77 -6.08 10.63 4.21
C TYR A 77 -6.32 10.95 5.68
N GLY A 78 -5.28 11.07 6.42
CA GLY A 78 -5.39 11.28 7.84
C GLY A 78 -4.72 12.48 8.37
#